data_7004d9677a46647f68490d08e540646f
#
_entry.id   7004d9677a46647f68490d08e540646f
#
_cell.length_a   1.000
_cell.length_b   1.000
_cell.length_c   1.000
_cell.angle_alpha   90.00
_cell.angle_beta   90.00
_cell.angle_gamma   90.00
#
_symmetry.space_group_name_H-M   'P 1'
#
loop_
_entity.id
_entity.type
_entity.pdbx_description
1 polymer ?
#
loop_
_entity_poly.entity_id
_entity_poly.type
_entity_poly.pdbx_seq_one_letter_code
_entity_poly.pdbx_strand_id
1 'polypeptide(L)'
;MGDVHVQEKLAPRASAAKVQGEIADGGSVQRRNRERRISDILVAATEIFRDEGYAGFTTRKVAVKAGLTLSNLQYYFPDKEELLSIIIKNFLHGFLDQYLRIAHRRGVTAPRRCAALIEQIFEDINKASPERFMFETWAFAQHETYASALVEGVYAAYRNIFAGLLSEINPALSADECQARALVLTAQAEGMMIFSARSDDSEKDYEEFVRTTKRSVKSVAGLTASMLGADLFGDVHSATSIAQGPAGAGVREGLFGSEKHMRRGRYEIAIRQNTSEPSYLRPTMQSRRREAKINEIVAAAANVLASEGYANFTLARIAKEVGILTSGLQHYFPTHEDLLSSTINALFLEYYDRWSEMSQSSDKPAVDRLCAIIEDVFEEACDPRVCRFSFEMFALAEHSAITRELLNKTYTEYRQIYVNLVREIDPVASGRECLARATLIAAQLEGLPVYTYSAGRQTPGLDRVLRLFKAISVDIARGSIGKSKETISQS
;
A
#
# COMPACT_ATOMS: atom_id res chain seq x y z
N MET A 1 -20.07 18.44 28.46
CA MET A 1 -21.15 17.56 28.95
C MET A 1 -21.83 16.98 27.73
N GLY A 2 -21.70 15.68 27.50
CA GLY A 2 -22.28 14.96 26.37
C GLY A 2 -21.41 13.74 26.02
N ASP A 3 -21.42 12.75 26.94
CA ASP A 3 -20.89 11.41 26.69
C ASP A 3 -21.62 10.79 25.51
N VAL A 4 -20.91 10.51 24.43
CA VAL A 4 -21.40 9.65 23.36
C VAL A 4 -20.84 8.25 23.62
N HIS A 5 -21.60 7.49 24.39
CA HIS A 5 -21.53 6.03 24.40
C HIS A 5 -21.89 5.50 22.98
N VAL A 6 -20.88 5.11 22.21
CA VAL A 6 -21.05 4.19 21.10
C VAL A 6 -20.52 2.82 21.54
N GLN A 7 -21.21 2.25 22.52
CA GLN A 7 -21.25 0.81 22.74
C GLN A 7 -22.71 0.43 22.64
N GLU A 8 -23.05 -0.26 21.59
CA GLU A 8 -24.09 -1.27 21.47
C GLU A 8 -24.61 -1.36 20.04
N LYS A 9 -24.42 -2.52 19.55
CA LYS A 9 -25.29 -3.36 18.69
C LYS A 9 -24.59 -3.91 17.45
N LEU A 10 -23.80 -4.95 17.67
CA LEU A 10 -23.65 -6.04 16.71
C LEU A 10 -23.36 -7.32 17.49
N ALA A 11 -24.33 -7.68 18.34
CA ALA A 11 -24.43 -9.07 18.83
C ALA A 11 -25.13 -9.90 17.75
N PRO A 12 -24.70 -11.12 17.45
CA PRO A 12 -25.40 -11.99 16.54
C PRO A 12 -26.82 -12.24 17.07
N ARG A 13 -27.82 -12.05 16.23
CA ARG A 13 -29.21 -12.43 16.53
C ARG A 13 -29.30 -13.94 16.67
N ALA A 14 -28.96 -14.44 17.85
CA ALA A 14 -29.39 -15.78 18.26
C ALA A 14 -30.85 -15.67 18.72
N SER A 15 -31.73 -16.34 18.03
CA SER A 15 -33.11 -16.59 18.42
C SER A 15 -33.13 -17.18 19.84
N ALA A 16 -33.41 -16.35 20.83
CA ALA A 16 -33.61 -16.78 22.21
C ALA A 16 -35.09 -17.07 22.41
N ALA A 17 -35.45 -18.35 22.47
CA ALA A 17 -36.68 -18.79 23.11
C ALA A 17 -36.38 -19.98 24.01
N LYS A 18 -36.44 -19.70 25.32
CA LYS A 18 -36.80 -20.56 26.46
C LYS A 18 -36.36 -22.01 26.46
N VAL A 19 -35.42 -22.35 27.36
CA VAL A 19 -35.65 -23.35 28.41
C VAL A 19 -34.76 -22.96 29.61
N GLN A 20 -35.35 -22.49 30.72
CA GLN A 20 -34.76 -22.52 32.05
C GLN A 20 -35.03 -23.92 32.64
N GLY A 21 -33.97 -24.55 33.14
CA GLY A 21 -34.05 -25.70 33.98
C GLY A 21 -32.85 -26.64 33.86
N GLU A 22 -31.92 -26.54 34.88
CA GLU A 22 -30.99 -27.57 35.30
C GLU A 22 -30.04 -28.19 34.27
N ILE A 23 -28.78 -27.75 34.31
CA ILE A 23 -27.56 -28.54 34.46
C ILE A 23 -26.37 -27.55 34.32
N ALA A 24 -25.80 -27.10 35.42
CA ALA A 24 -24.73 -26.09 35.44
C ALA A 24 -23.37 -26.57 34.90
N ASP A 25 -23.19 -27.86 34.61
CA ASP A 25 -21.91 -28.42 34.14
C ASP A 25 -21.92 -28.84 32.65
N GLY A 26 -23.02 -29.30 32.11
CA GLY A 26 -23.16 -29.62 30.68
C GLY A 26 -23.14 -28.42 29.76
N GLY A 27 -23.65 -27.27 30.18
CA GLY A 27 -23.68 -26.03 29.42
C GLY A 27 -22.27 -25.46 29.19
N SER A 28 -21.36 -25.62 30.14
CA SER A 28 -19.98 -25.12 30.01
C SER A 28 -19.14 -25.96 29.02
N VAL A 29 -19.37 -27.26 28.95
CA VAL A 29 -18.68 -28.18 28.03
C VAL A 29 -19.22 -27.98 26.60
N GLN A 30 -20.52 -27.87 26.40
CA GLN A 30 -21.13 -27.60 25.07
C GLN A 30 -20.72 -26.24 24.54
N ARG A 31 -20.67 -25.22 25.40
CA ARG A 31 -20.21 -23.87 25.02
C ARG A 31 -18.75 -23.92 24.59
N ARG A 32 -17.86 -24.55 25.38
CA ARG A 32 -16.43 -24.69 25.05
C ARG A 32 -16.22 -25.47 23.75
N ASN A 33 -16.98 -26.53 23.51
CA ASN A 33 -16.92 -27.31 22.27
C ASN A 33 -17.37 -26.48 21.07
N ARG A 34 -18.41 -25.64 21.22
CA ARG A 34 -18.88 -24.72 20.16
C ARG A 34 -17.83 -23.65 19.87
N GLU A 35 -17.26 -23.01 20.88
CA GLU A 35 -16.22 -21.99 20.76
C GLU A 35 -14.96 -22.57 20.07
N ARG A 36 -14.53 -23.78 20.45
CA ARG A 36 -13.43 -24.48 19.80
C ARG A 36 -13.72 -24.73 18.31
N ARG A 37 -14.93 -25.20 18.00
CA ARG A 37 -15.32 -25.48 16.63
C ARG A 37 -15.36 -24.21 15.76
N ILE A 38 -15.84 -23.09 16.30
CA ILE A 38 -15.79 -21.78 15.64
C ILE A 38 -14.34 -21.38 15.39
N SER A 39 -13.46 -21.53 16.37
CA SER A 39 -12.02 -21.26 16.24
C SER A 39 -11.38 -22.10 15.11
N ASP A 40 -11.65 -23.41 15.07
CA ASP A 40 -11.13 -24.31 14.03
C ASP A 40 -11.58 -23.88 12.62
N ILE A 41 -12.84 -23.45 12.47
CA ILE A 41 -13.39 -22.94 11.20
C ILE A 41 -12.70 -21.63 10.80
N LEU A 42 -12.52 -20.69 11.74
CA LEU A 42 -11.89 -19.40 11.46
C LEU A 42 -10.42 -19.55 11.08
N VAL A 43 -9.68 -20.45 11.73
CA VAL A 43 -8.30 -20.79 11.36
C VAL A 43 -8.26 -21.34 9.93
N ALA A 44 -9.08 -22.35 9.63
CA ALA A 44 -9.14 -22.94 8.29
C ALA A 44 -9.52 -21.91 7.21
N ALA A 45 -10.48 -21.02 7.52
CA ALA A 45 -10.90 -19.95 6.61
C ALA A 45 -9.78 -18.94 6.37
N THR A 46 -9.08 -18.50 7.43
CA THR A 46 -7.95 -17.57 7.32
C THR A 46 -6.82 -18.14 6.47
N GLU A 47 -6.48 -19.42 6.68
CA GLU A 47 -5.44 -20.08 5.88
C GLU A 47 -5.83 -20.20 4.40
N ILE A 48 -7.08 -20.55 4.07
CA ILE A 48 -7.53 -20.64 2.68
C ILE A 48 -7.54 -19.26 2.02
N PHE A 49 -8.02 -18.22 2.73
CA PHE A 49 -8.03 -16.85 2.21
C PHE A 49 -6.61 -16.35 1.93
N ARG A 50 -5.66 -16.59 2.85
CA ARG A 50 -4.25 -16.24 2.67
C ARG A 50 -3.59 -17.02 1.53
N ASP A 51 -3.82 -18.33 1.45
CA ASP A 51 -3.06 -19.23 0.57
C ASP A 51 -3.65 -19.30 -0.86
N GLU A 52 -4.97 -19.12 -1.01
CA GLU A 52 -5.68 -19.26 -2.28
C GLU A 52 -6.37 -17.98 -2.76
N GLY A 53 -6.32 -16.90 -1.94
CA GLY A 53 -6.96 -15.63 -2.22
C GLY A 53 -8.49 -15.68 -2.21
N TYR A 54 -9.11 -14.52 -2.45
CA TYR A 54 -10.57 -14.43 -2.52
C TYR A 54 -11.17 -15.28 -3.65
N ALA A 55 -10.53 -15.32 -4.80
CA ALA A 55 -10.99 -16.10 -5.95
C ALA A 55 -11.02 -17.60 -5.66
N GLY A 56 -10.06 -18.11 -4.90
CA GLY A 56 -9.97 -19.52 -4.49
C GLY A 56 -10.81 -19.88 -3.26
N PHE A 57 -11.30 -18.88 -2.51
CA PHE A 57 -12.02 -19.07 -1.26
C PHE A 57 -13.45 -19.56 -1.50
N THR A 58 -13.77 -20.76 -0.99
CA THR A 58 -15.13 -21.31 -0.99
C THR A 58 -15.47 -21.92 0.37
N THR A 59 -16.72 -21.80 0.79
CA THR A 59 -17.20 -22.42 2.05
C THR A 59 -17.03 -23.94 2.05
N ARG A 60 -17.08 -24.60 0.87
CA ARG A 60 -16.81 -26.04 0.75
C ARG A 60 -15.36 -26.40 1.10
N LYS A 61 -14.38 -25.62 0.61
CA LYS A 61 -12.96 -25.82 0.96
C LYS A 61 -12.71 -25.60 2.44
N VAL A 62 -13.34 -24.55 3.01
CA VAL A 62 -13.25 -24.28 4.46
C VAL A 62 -13.84 -25.45 5.26
N ALA A 63 -15.02 -25.97 4.89
CA ALA A 63 -15.62 -27.11 5.56
C ALA A 63 -14.70 -28.33 5.53
N VAL A 64 -14.17 -28.68 4.36
CA VAL A 64 -13.22 -29.81 4.21
C VAL A 64 -11.99 -29.63 5.08
N LYS A 65 -11.37 -28.44 5.05
CA LYS A 65 -10.16 -28.13 5.83
C LYS A 65 -10.41 -28.15 7.34
N ALA A 66 -11.61 -27.71 7.78
CA ALA A 66 -12.02 -27.77 9.19
C ALA A 66 -12.54 -29.13 9.64
N GLY A 67 -12.54 -30.15 8.74
CA GLY A 67 -13.06 -31.50 9.04
C GLY A 67 -14.57 -31.53 9.26
N LEU A 68 -15.32 -30.70 8.51
CA LEU A 68 -16.77 -30.56 8.60
C LEU A 68 -17.46 -30.87 7.28
N THR A 69 -18.76 -31.20 7.36
CA THR A 69 -19.64 -31.13 6.19
C THR A 69 -20.02 -29.66 5.91
N LEU A 70 -20.38 -29.36 4.67
CA LEU A 70 -20.83 -28.01 4.30
C LEU A 70 -22.03 -27.55 5.15
N SER A 71 -23.00 -28.45 5.40
CA SER A 71 -24.18 -28.16 6.23
C SER A 71 -23.80 -27.84 7.69
N ASN A 72 -22.80 -28.55 8.24
CA ASN A 72 -22.31 -28.24 9.57
C ASN A 72 -21.57 -26.88 9.64
N LEU A 73 -20.83 -26.52 8.59
CA LEU A 73 -20.21 -25.20 8.52
C LEU A 73 -21.29 -24.11 8.42
N GLN A 74 -22.30 -24.30 7.57
CA GLN A 74 -23.39 -23.34 7.39
C GLN A 74 -24.26 -23.14 8.66
N TYR A 75 -24.26 -24.10 9.56
CA TYR A 75 -24.88 -23.93 10.88
C TYR A 75 -24.15 -22.87 11.73
N TYR A 76 -22.83 -22.73 11.58
CA TYR A 76 -22.03 -21.74 12.29
C TYR A 76 -21.93 -20.43 11.53
N PHE A 77 -21.78 -20.50 10.21
CA PHE A 77 -21.60 -19.38 9.30
C PHE A 77 -22.50 -19.60 8.07
N PRO A 78 -23.67 -18.96 8.04
CA PRO A 78 -24.69 -19.18 7.01
C PRO A 78 -24.20 -18.96 5.57
N ASP A 79 -23.32 -17.97 5.39
CA ASP A 79 -22.82 -17.60 4.07
C ASP A 79 -21.32 -17.30 4.05
N LYS A 80 -20.79 -17.11 2.85
CA LYS A 80 -19.38 -16.78 2.59
C LYS A 80 -19.02 -15.40 3.13
N GLU A 81 -19.93 -14.45 3.01
CA GLU A 81 -19.71 -13.04 3.34
C GLU A 81 -19.51 -12.85 4.86
N GLU A 82 -20.38 -13.49 5.67
CA GLU A 82 -20.24 -13.44 7.14
C GLU A 82 -18.89 -14.02 7.57
N LEU A 83 -18.50 -15.16 6.99
CA LEU A 83 -17.22 -15.81 7.32
C LEU A 83 -16.02 -14.94 6.95
N LEU A 84 -16.02 -14.34 5.74
CA LEU A 84 -14.98 -13.42 5.29
C LEU A 84 -14.91 -12.17 6.15
N SER A 85 -16.05 -11.55 6.47
CA SER A 85 -16.11 -10.38 7.34
C SER A 85 -15.46 -10.64 8.70
N ILE A 86 -15.71 -11.82 9.26
CA ILE A 86 -15.18 -12.17 10.59
C ILE A 86 -13.66 -12.42 10.53
N ILE A 87 -13.15 -13.16 9.52
CA ILE A 87 -11.70 -13.42 9.45
C ILE A 87 -10.92 -12.14 9.16
N ILE A 88 -11.40 -11.28 8.28
CA ILE A 88 -10.77 -9.99 7.98
C ILE A 88 -10.78 -9.10 9.23
N LYS A 89 -11.93 -8.99 9.89
CA LYS A 89 -12.06 -8.23 11.13
C LYS A 89 -11.10 -8.72 12.21
N ASN A 90 -11.08 -10.03 12.45
CA ASN A 90 -10.21 -10.62 13.48
C ASN A 90 -8.73 -10.40 13.18
N PHE A 91 -8.33 -10.54 11.93
CA PHE A 91 -6.95 -10.30 11.48
C PHE A 91 -6.53 -8.85 11.73
N LEU A 92 -7.30 -7.90 11.23
CA LEU A 92 -7.00 -6.47 11.36
C LEU A 92 -7.07 -5.98 12.82
N HIS A 93 -8.07 -6.42 13.59
CA HIS A 93 -8.18 -6.05 15.01
C HIS A 93 -7.08 -6.66 15.88
N GLY A 94 -6.52 -7.81 15.50
CA GLY A 94 -5.41 -8.41 16.22
C GLY A 94 -4.21 -7.46 16.34
N PHE A 95 -3.83 -6.82 15.25
CA PHE A 95 -2.76 -5.81 15.25
C PHE A 95 -3.20 -4.52 15.96
N LEU A 96 -4.41 -4.03 15.67
CA LEU A 96 -4.92 -2.78 16.23
C LEU A 96 -4.95 -2.81 17.78
N ASP A 97 -5.39 -3.90 18.39
CA ASP A 97 -5.42 -4.06 19.86
C ASP A 97 -4.01 -3.99 20.46
N GLN A 98 -3.01 -4.55 19.78
CA GLN A 98 -1.62 -4.49 20.21
C GLN A 98 -1.08 -3.03 20.10
N TYR A 99 -1.35 -2.36 19.02
CA TYR A 99 -0.94 -0.97 18.78
C TYR A 99 -1.57 -0.01 19.80
N LEU A 100 -2.84 -0.22 20.14
CA LEU A 100 -3.52 0.53 21.20
C LEU A 100 -2.86 0.33 22.57
N ARG A 101 -2.47 -0.90 22.91
CA ARG A 101 -1.75 -1.17 24.18
C ARG A 101 -0.42 -0.43 24.25
N ILE A 102 0.33 -0.37 23.15
CA ILE A 102 1.61 0.36 23.08
C ILE A 102 1.35 1.88 23.19
N ALA A 103 0.40 2.40 22.43
CA ALA A 103 0.08 3.82 22.40
C ALA A 103 -0.41 4.38 23.75
N HIS A 104 -1.10 3.56 24.55
CA HIS A 104 -1.62 3.96 25.86
C HIS A 104 -0.79 3.47 27.04
N ARG A 105 0.46 3.03 26.82
CA ARG A 105 1.34 2.53 27.89
C ARG A 105 1.64 3.62 28.92
N ARG A 106 1.20 3.40 30.16
CA ARG A 106 1.41 4.35 31.27
C ARG A 106 2.89 4.44 31.65
N GLY A 107 3.31 5.63 32.09
CA GLY A 107 4.69 5.87 32.55
C GLY A 107 5.72 5.97 31.43
N VAL A 108 5.31 5.95 30.16
CA VAL A 108 6.18 6.12 28.99
C VAL A 108 5.77 7.36 28.23
N THR A 109 6.72 8.21 27.86
CA THR A 109 6.46 9.45 27.12
C THR A 109 5.90 9.18 25.73
N ALA A 110 5.10 10.09 25.18
CA ALA A 110 4.48 9.93 23.86
C ALA A 110 5.50 9.70 22.73
N PRO A 111 6.67 10.39 22.68
CA PRO A 111 7.70 10.08 21.70
C PRO A 111 8.21 8.64 21.77
N ARG A 112 8.46 8.14 22.98
CA ARG A 112 8.91 6.75 23.16
C ARG A 112 7.83 5.73 22.81
N ARG A 113 6.55 6.03 23.10
CA ARG A 113 5.43 5.18 22.66
C ARG A 113 5.27 5.17 21.15
N CYS A 114 5.44 6.31 20.50
CA CYS A 114 5.41 6.41 19.05
C CYS A 114 6.56 5.62 18.40
N ALA A 115 7.79 5.74 18.92
CA ALA A 115 8.91 4.96 18.45
C ALA A 115 8.71 3.45 18.65
N ALA A 116 8.19 3.03 19.81
CA ALA A 116 7.89 1.63 20.09
C ALA A 116 6.75 1.09 19.21
N LEU A 117 5.77 1.92 18.87
CA LEU A 117 4.70 1.56 17.93
C LEU A 117 5.26 1.29 16.52
N ILE A 118 6.14 2.17 16.02
CA ILE A 118 6.81 1.98 14.74
C ILE A 118 7.64 0.70 14.72
N GLU A 119 8.42 0.45 15.78
CA GLU A 119 9.19 -0.79 15.92
C GLU A 119 8.29 -2.01 15.85
N GLN A 120 7.17 -1.99 16.59
CA GLN A 120 6.22 -3.10 16.59
C GLN A 120 5.59 -3.35 15.22
N ILE A 121 5.18 -2.29 14.51
CA ILE A 121 4.60 -2.40 13.17
C ILE A 121 5.60 -3.09 12.22
N PHE A 122 6.86 -2.65 12.24
CA PHE A 122 7.88 -3.26 11.38
C PHE A 122 8.26 -4.67 11.80
N GLU A 123 8.24 -4.95 13.10
CA GLU A 123 8.42 -6.31 13.61
C GLU A 123 7.29 -7.25 13.14
N ASP A 124 6.05 -6.76 13.15
CA ASP A 124 4.88 -7.51 12.67
C ASP A 124 4.96 -7.74 11.16
N ILE A 125 5.34 -6.74 10.36
CA ILE A 125 5.57 -6.89 8.92
C ILE A 125 6.64 -7.97 8.66
N ASN A 126 7.75 -7.94 9.40
CA ASN A 126 8.88 -8.83 9.15
C ASN A 126 8.66 -10.27 9.63
N LYS A 127 7.95 -10.46 10.76
CA LYS A 127 7.77 -11.78 11.41
C LYS A 127 6.47 -12.49 11.02
N ALA A 128 5.40 -11.73 10.90
CA ALA A 128 4.06 -12.30 10.68
C ALA A 128 3.75 -12.51 9.21
N SER A 129 4.56 -11.94 8.29
CA SER A 129 4.32 -11.96 6.85
C SER A 129 2.84 -11.68 6.51
N PRO A 130 2.31 -10.53 6.98
CA PRO A 130 0.90 -10.21 6.82
C PRO A 130 0.52 -9.85 5.39
N GLU A 131 1.51 -9.60 4.53
CA GLU A 131 1.36 -9.06 3.18
C GLU A 131 0.39 -9.88 2.33
N ARG A 132 0.48 -11.21 2.35
CA ARG A 132 -0.45 -12.07 1.59
C ARG A 132 -1.90 -11.83 1.96
N PHE A 133 -2.21 -11.83 3.26
CA PHE A 133 -3.56 -11.61 3.73
C PHE A 133 -4.02 -10.17 3.45
N MET A 134 -3.13 -9.19 3.62
CA MET A 134 -3.44 -7.78 3.42
C MET A 134 -3.67 -7.44 1.96
N PHE A 135 -2.82 -7.93 1.05
CA PHE A 135 -2.98 -7.67 -0.39
C PHE A 135 -4.28 -8.26 -0.92
N GLU A 136 -4.63 -9.49 -0.51
CA GLU A 136 -5.94 -10.09 -0.82
C GLU A 136 -7.11 -9.26 -0.22
N THR A 137 -6.94 -8.75 1.01
CA THR A 137 -7.96 -7.91 1.65
C THR A 137 -8.14 -6.59 0.91
N TRP A 138 -7.07 -5.93 0.48
CA TRP A 138 -7.16 -4.68 -0.29
C TRP A 138 -7.78 -4.90 -1.66
N ALA A 139 -7.37 -5.94 -2.40
CA ALA A 139 -7.97 -6.28 -3.68
C ALA A 139 -9.46 -6.61 -3.53
N PHE A 140 -9.81 -7.43 -2.53
CA PHE A 140 -11.20 -7.78 -2.24
C PHE A 140 -12.07 -6.56 -1.87
N ALA A 141 -11.54 -5.63 -1.10
CA ALA A 141 -12.23 -4.40 -0.71
C ALA A 141 -12.56 -3.47 -1.91
N GLN A 142 -11.91 -3.67 -3.07
CA GLN A 142 -12.25 -2.92 -4.29
C GLN A 142 -13.58 -3.37 -4.92
N HIS A 143 -14.02 -4.59 -4.64
CA HIS A 143 -15.17 -5.20 -5.26
C HIS A 143 -16.37 -5.34 -4.33
N GLU A 144 -16.13 -5.35 -3.01
CA GLU A 144 -17.18 -5.63 -2.03
C GLU A 144 -17.32 -4.47 -1.02
N THR A 145 -18.46 -3.81 -1.03
CA THR A 145 -18.73 -2.61 -0.21
C THR A 145 -18.59 -2.86 1.28
N TYR A 146 -18.99 -4.04 1.77
CA TYR A 146 -18.86 -4.38 3.19
C TYR A 146 -17.38 -4.55 3.61
N ALA A 147 -16.56 -5.11 2.73
CA ALA A 147 -15.12 -5.26 2.97
C ALA A 147 -14.43 -3.88 2.95
N SER A 148 -14.80 -3.02 1.99
CA SER A 148 -14.34 -1.63 1.93
C SER A 148 -14.63 -0.88 3.23
N ALA A 149 -15.87 -0.90 3.70
CA ALA A 149 -16.27 -0.23 4.94
C ALA A 149 -15.52 -0.78 6.17
N LEU A 150 -15.26 -2.10 6.20
CA LEU A 150 -14.50 -2.72 7.28
C LEU A 150 -13.03 -2.24 7.29
N VAL A 151 -12.38 -2.25 6.13
CA VAL A 151 -11.00 -1.78 5.95
C VAL A 151 -10.90 -0.31 6.33
N GLU A 152 -11.79 0.55 5.82
CA GLU A 152 -11.83 1.98 6.15
C GLU A 152 -11.98 2.22 7.66
N GLY A 153 -12.87 1.49 8.33
CA GLY A 153 -13.07 1.61 9.77
C GLY A 153 -11.82 1.27 10.59
N VAL A 154 -11.12 0.20 10.21
CA VAL A 154 -9.87 -0.21 10.87
C VAL A 154 -8.75 0.80 10.62
N TYR A 155 -8.59 1.25 9.38
CA TYR A 155 -7.56 2.25 9.06
C TYR A 155 -7.85 3.63 9.67
N ALA A 156 -9.12 4.01 9.84
CA ALA A 156 -9.48 5.20 10.61
C ALA A 156 -9.05 5.07 12.08
N ALA A 157 -9.29 3.91 12.70
CA ALA A 157 -8.84 3.63 14.07
C ALA A 157 -7.30 3.63 14.18
N TYR A 158 -6.61 3.07 13.19
CA TYR A 158 -5.14 3.05 13.13
C TYR A 158 -4.57 4.48 13.03
N ARG A 159 -5.10 5.32 12.14
CA ARG A 159 -4.73 6.76 12.07
C ARG A 159 -4.97 7.49 13.39
N ASN A 160 -6.09 7.22 14.06
CA ASN A 160 -6.41 7.85 15.34
C ASN A 160 -5.39 7.53 16.42
N ILE A 161 -4.76 6.36 16.42
CA ILE A 161 -3.67 6.03 17.34
C ILE A 161 -2.49 6.99 17.14
N PHE A 162 -2.04 7.17 15.89
CA PHE A 162 -0.94 8.11 15.60
C PHE A 162 -1.36 9.57 15.83
N ALA A 163 -2.57 9.97 15.48
CA ALA A 163 -3.06 11.32 15.72
C ALA A 163 -3.07 11.67 17.22
N GLY A 164 -3.47 10.74 18.07
CA GLY A 164 -3.42 10.89 19.52
C GLY A 164 -1.98 11.05 20.03
N LEU A 165 -1.06 10.21 19.57
CA LEU A 165 0.36 10.34 19.93
C LEU A 165 0.97 11.66 19.44
N LEU A 166 0.67 12.10 18.23
CA LEU A 166 1.15 13.37 17.67
C LEU A 166 0.62 14.58 18.43
N SER A 167 -0.64 14.56 18.86
CA SER A 167 -1.23 15.60 19.72
C SER A 167 -0.54 15.72 21.08
N GLU A 168 -0.12 14.58 21.68
CA GLU A 168 0.65 14.58 22.91
C GLU A 168 2.10 15.03 22.70
N ILE A 169 2.73 14.69 21.56
CA ILE A 169 4.11 15.06 21.21
C ILE A 169 4.20 16.57 20.92
N ASN A 170 3.23 17.10 20.18
CA ASN A 170 3.16 18.52 19.83
C ASN A 170 1.77 19.09 20.06
N PRO A 171 1.46 19.58 21.27
CA PRO A 171 0.14 20.13 21.61
C PRO A 171 -0.24 21.40 20.83
N ALA A 172 0.67 22.01 20.08
CA ALA A 172 0.37 23.16 19.23
C ALA A 172 -0.34 22.78 17.91
N LEU A 173 -0.35 21.49 17.55
CA LEU A 173 -1.06 21.02 16.36
C LEU A 173 -2.57 21.01 16.58
N SER A 174 -3.33 21.46 15.57
CA SER A 174 -4.78 21.25 15.55
C SER A 174 -5.12 19.77 15.33
N ALA A 175 -6.36 19.39 15.64
CA ALA A 175 -6.84 18.02 15.40
C ALA A 175 -6.71 17.61 13.93
N ASP A 176 -7.05 18.50 13.00
CA ASP A 176 -6.92 18.26 11.55
C ASP A 176 -5.46 18.08 11.13
N GLU A 177 -4.55 18.83 11.73
CA GLU A 177 -3.13 18.71 11.49
C GLU A 177 -2.59 17.37 12.00
N CYS A 178 -3.02 16.95 13.20
CA CYS A 178 -2.69 15.63 13.73
C CYS A 178 -3.18 14.50 12.82
N GLN A 179 -4.40 14.59 12.29
CA GLN A 179 -4.94 13.60 11.35
C GLN A 179 -4.17 13.54 10.03
N ALA A 180 -3.84 14.69 9.43
CA ALA A 180 -3.06 14.74 8.21
C ALA A 180 -1.64 14.15 8.39
N ARG A 181 -0.99 14.44 9.52
CA ARG A 181 0.33 13.92 9.88
C ARG A 181 0.30 12.43 10.25
N ALA A 182 -0.78 11.99 10.91
CA ALA A 182 -1.00 10.57 11.18
C ALA A 182 -1.15 9.76 9.88
N LEU A 183 -1.78 10.33 8.85
CA LEU A 183 -1.88 9.69 7.54
C LEU A 183 -0.49 9.47 6.92
N VAL A 184 0.45 10.41 7.09
CA VAL A 184 1.84 10.21 6.62
C VAL A 184 2.48 8.98 7.28
N LEU A 185 2.38 8.86 8.62
CA LEU A 185 2.97 7.73 9.35
C LEU A 185 2.31 6.38 8.97
N THR A 186 1.00 6.37 8.84
CA THR A 186 0.28 5.16 8.45
C THR A 186 0.59 4.78 7.00
N ALA A 187 0.67 5.75 6.08
CA ALA A 187 1.07 5.50 4.70
C ALA A 187 2.52 4.96 4.62
N GLN A 188 3.45 5.51 5.42
CA GLN A 188 4.82 4.96 5.51
C GLN A 188 4.83 3.49 5.96
N ALA A 189 3.99 3.12 6.92
CA ALA A 189 3.89 1.75 7.42
C ALA A 189 3.32 0.79 6.35
N GLU A 190 2.21 1.16 5.70
CA GLU A 190 1.59 0.33 4.67
C GLU A 190 2.48 0.19 3.42
N GLY A 191 3.09 1.28 2.97
CA GLY A 191 4.05 1.22 1.87
C GLY A 191 5.28 0.40 2.19
N MET A 192 5.73 0.40 3.47
CA MET A 192 6.83 -0.48 3.87
C MET A 192 6.48 -1.96 3.73
N MET A 193 5.26 -2.35 4.00
CA MET A 193 4.81 -3.72 3.77
C MET A 193 4.95 -4.12 2.29
N ILE A 194 4.64 -3.19 1.37
CA ILE A 194 4.83 -3.39 -0.07
C ILE A 194 6.32 -3.59 -0.40
N PHE A 195 7.19 -2.72 0.12
CA PHE A 195 8.63 -2.81 -0.13
C PHE A 195 9.27 -4.05 0.52
N SER A 196 8.88 -4.42 1.74
CA SER A 196 9.37 -5.65 2.40
C SER A 196 9.03 -6.91 1.62
N ALA A 197 7.84 -6.95 1.01
CA ALA A 197 7.42 -8.07 0.17
C ALA A 197 8.16 -8.12 -1.19
N ARG A 198 8.82 -7.03 -1.61
CA ARG A 198 9.37 -6.84 -2.96
C ARG A 198 10.89 -6.59 -3.00
N SER A 199 11.61 -6.60 -1.88
CA SER A 199 13.04 -6.34 -1.83
C SER A 199 13.81 -7.45 -1.13
N ASP A 200 15.06 -7.65 -1.57
CA ASP A 200 16.04 -8.55 -0.95
C ASP A 200 17.00 -7.76 -0.06
N ASP A 201 16.51 -6.74 0.65
CA ASP A 201 17.31 -5.88 1.50
C ASP A 201 17.95 -6.68 2.65
N SER A 202 19.20 -6.37 2.98
CA SER A 202 19.89 -7.02 4.09
C SER A 202 19.30 -6.59 5.45
N GLU A 203 19.53 -7.41 6.50
CA GLU A 203 19.12 -7.07 7.88
C GLU A 203 19.61 -5.67 8.31
N LYS A 204 20.84 -5.29 7.90
CA LYS A 204 21.41 -3.98 8.22
C LYS A 204 20.72 -2.83 7.45
N ASP A 205 20.22 -3.08 6.27
CA ASP A 205 19.47 -2.09 5.49
C ASP A 205 18.08 -1.89 6.12
N TYR A 206 17.48 -2.97 6.59
CA TYR A 206 16.23 -2.93 7.34
C TYR A 206 16.38 -2.17 8.69
N GLU A 207 17.45 -2.43 9.46
CA GLU A 207 17.75 -1.68 10.70
C GLU A 207 17.90 -0.18 10.44
N GLU A 208 18.62 0.20 9.38
CA GLU A 208 18.78 1.62 9.01
C GLU A 208 17.46 2.23 8.57
N PHE A 209 16.62 1.47 7.87
CA PHE A 209 15.29 1.91 7.51
C PHE A 209 14.43 2.19 8.75
N VAL A 210 14.35 1.25 9.71
CA VAL A 210 13.62 1.45 10.98
C VAL A 210 14.14 2.67 11.72
N ARG A 211 15.46 2.85 11.78
CA ARG A 211 16.09 4.02 12.40
C ARG A 211 15.68 5.32 11.70
N THR A 212 15.72 5.34 10.38
CA THR A 212 15.33 6.49 9.57
C THR A 212 13.85 6.84 9.78
N THR A 213 12.97 5.84 9.82
CA THR A 213 11.52 6.05 10.07
C THR A 213 11.29 6.62 11.46
N LYS A 214 11.93 6.11 12.51
CA LYS A 214 11.81 6.65 13.87
C LYS A 214 12.28 8.10 13.95
N ARG A 215 13.36 8.43 13.25
CA ARG A 215 13.85 9.82 13.16
C ARG A 215 12.86 10.72 12.42
N SER A 216 12.19 10.24 11.37
CA SER A 216 11.23 11.03 10.59
C SER A 216 10.02 11.51 11.42
N VAL A 217 9.70 10.84 12.53
CA VAL A 217 8.61 11.25 13.43
C VAL A 217 8.77 12.70 13.91
N LYS A 218 10.01 13.20 14.05
CA LYS A 218 10.27 14.60 14.44
C LYS A 218 9.71 15.57 13.41
N SER A 219 10.02 15.34 12.12
CA SER A 219 9.49 16.15 11.01
C SER A 219 7.96 15.95 10.88
N VAL A 220 7.50 14.71 11.02
CA VAL A 220 6.06 14.43 10.98
C VAL A 220 5.34 15.12 12.13
N ALA A 221 5.89 15.13 13.34
CA ALA A 221 5.32 15.84 14.50
C ALA A 221 5.42 17.37 14.39
N GLY A 222 6.09 17.91 13.38
CA GLY A 222 6.26 19.35 13.20
C GLY A 222 7.04 20.00 14.33
N LEU A 223 7.99 19.28 14.97
CA LEU A 223 8.80 19.81 16.06
C LEU A 223 9.87 20.74 15.50
N THR A 224 9.98 21.95 16.06
CA THR A 224 11.05 22.89 15.77
C THR A 224 12.26 22.61 16.66
N ALA A 225 13.45 23.06 16.24
CA ALA A 225 14.68 22.89 17.01
C ALA A 225 14.58 23.42 18.46
N SER A 226 13.81 24.50 18.67
CA SER A 226 13.58 25.11 19.99
C SER A 226 12.67 24.27 20.89
N MET A 227 11.83 23.40 20.34
CA MET A 227 10.92 22.52 21.10
C MET A 227 11.60 21.21 21.51
N LEU A 228 12.78 20.91 20.96
CA LEU A 228 13.54 19.68 21.20
C LEU A 228 14.51 19.75 22.37
N GLY A 229 14.24 20.60 23.35
CA GLY A 229 15.05 20.78 24.56
C GLY A 229 15.08 19.54 25.46
N ALA A 230 15.67 18.53 25.10
CA ALA A 230 16.14 17.27 25.65
C ALA A 230 15.83 16.14 24.67
N ASP A 231 16.79 15.31 24.41
CA ASP A 231 16.74 14.24 23.41
C ASP A 231 15.67 13.18 23.72
N LEU A 232 14.46 13.36 23.18
CA LEU A 232 13.33 12.45 23.37
C LEU A 232 13.39 11.24 22.43
N PHE A 233 14.21 11.31 21.35
CA PHE A 233 14.32 10.29 20.31
C PHE A 233 15.75 9.74 20.13
N GLY A 234 16.72 10.16 20.96
CA GLY A 234 18.15 9.82 20.78
C GLY A 234 18.75 10.51 19.55
N ASP A 235 19.59 11.51 19.77
CA ASP A 235 20.35 12.35 18.81
C ASP A 235 19.55 13.33 17.92
N VAL A 236 19.85 14.60 18.12
CA VAL A 236 19.12 15.81 17.69
C VAL A 236 19.92 16.61 16.66
N HIS A 237 19.31 17.25 15.70
CA HIS A 237 19.28 18.69 15.44
C HIS A 237 18.67 19.09 14.09
N SER A 238 17.80 19.97 14.15
CA SER A 238 17.49 21.33 13.65
C SER A 238 16.67 21.45 12.34
N ALA A 239 15.52 22.11 12.49
CA ALA A 239 14.60 22.48 11.41
C ALA A 239 14.97 23.83 10.75
N THR A 240 14.78 23.94 9.46
CA THR A 240 14.73 25.21 8.74
C THR A 240 13.38 25.37 8.02
N SER A 241 12.87 26.60 8.10
CA SER A 241 11.60 27.07 7.52
C SER A 241 11.53 26.87 6.01
N ILE A 242 10.40 26.35 5.52
CA ILE A 242 10.13 26.15 4.10
C ILE A 242 9.26 27.29 3.61
N ALA A 243 9.74 27.97 2.56
CA ALA A 243 9.00 29.02 1.85
C ALA A 243 7.88 28.42 1.00
N GLN A 244 6.71 29.09 1.04
CA GLN A 244 5.55 28.73 0.24
C GLN A 244 5.78 29.11 -1.23
N GLY A 245 5.70 28.13 -2.15
CA GLY A 245 5.65 28.36 -3.59
C GLY A 245 4.20 28.36 -4.12
N PRO A 246 3.93 29.00 -5.25
CA PRO A 246 2.56 29.22 -5.73
C PRO A 246 1.91 27.94 -6.28
N ALA A 247 0.64 27.78 -5.95
CA ALA A 247 -0.23 26.76 -6.50
C ALA A 247 -0.65 27.11 -7.93
N GLY A 248 -0.37 26.23 -8.85
CA GLY A 248 -0.82 26.37 -10.24
C GLY A 248 -0.62 25.04 -10.97
N ALA A 249 -1.54 24.10 -10.82
CA ALA A 249 -1.52 22.86 -11.58
C ALA A 249 -2.83 22.70 -12.37
N GLY A 250 -2.70 22.69 -13.69
CA GLY A 250 -3.75 22.21 -14.58
C GLY A 250 -3.98 20.72 -14.36
N VAL A 251 -5.24 20.31 -14.34
CA VAL A 251 -5.66 18.91 -14.24
C VAL A 251 -5.04 18.13 -15.41
N ARG A 252 -4.15 17.20 -15.13
CA ARG A 252 -3.67 16.21 -16.11
C ARG A 252 -4.58 14.99 -16.07
N GLU A 253 -4.99 14.51 -17.22
CA GLU A 253 -5.67 13.23 -17.34
C GLU A 253 -4.68 12.12 -17.00
N GLY A 254 -5.01 11.30 -15.98
CA GLY A 254 -4.20 10.15 -15.59
C GLY A 254 -4.18 9.04 -16.64
N LEU A 255 -3.33 8.04 -16.44
CA LEU A 255 -3.01 6.95 -17.37
C LEU A 255 -4.23 6.31 -18.06
N PHE A 256 -5.32 6.14 -17.34
CA PHE A 256 -6.54 5.53 -17.83
C PHE A 256 -7.49 6.52 -18.57
N GLY A 257 -7.11 7.81 -18.66
CA GLY A 257 -7.93 8.88 -19.28
C GLY A 257 -7.40 9.45 -20.58
N SER A 258 -6.15 9.14 -20.95
CA SER A 258 -5.47 9.78 -22.07
C SER A 258 -5.10 8.80 -23.18
N GLU A 259 -5.84 8.83 -24.30
CA GLU A 259 -5.41 8.21 -25.57
C GLU A 259 -4.07 8.74 -26.09
N LYS A 260 -3.59 9.88 -25.59
CA LYS A 260 -2.37 10.53 -26.07
C LYS A 260 -1.09 9.91 -25.51
N HIS A 261 -1.11 9.35 -24.29
CA HIS A 261 0.07 8.80 -23.63
C HIS A 261 0.40 7.38 -24.10
N MET A 262 -0.59 6.59 -24.48
CA MET A 262 -0.35 5.25 -25.06
C MET A 262 0.22 5.28 -26.49
N ARG A 263 0.38 6.44 -27.12
CA ARG A 263 0.86 6.57 -28.50
C ARG A 263 2.39 6.60 -28.66
N ARG A 264 3.18 6.66 -27.60
CA ARG A 264 4.65 6.58 -27.72
C ARG A 264 5.11 5.15 -27.51
N GLY A 265 5.11 4.36 -28.60
CA GLY A 265 5.49 2.97 -28.65
C GLY A 265 6.89 2.68 -28.11
N ARG A 266 6.97 1.98 -27.00
CA ARG A 266 8.16 1.28 -26.52
C ARG A 266 7.85 -0.15 -26.07
N TYR A 267 6.91 -0.81 -26.71
CA TYR A 267 6.64 -2.24 -26.51
C TYR A 267 7.71 -3.17 -27.10
N GLU A 268 8.75 -2.62 -27.72
CA GLU A 268 9.84 -3.39 -28.32
C GLU A 268 10.65 -4.22 -27.32
N ILE A 269 10.65 -3.87 -26.02
CA ILE A 269 11.54 -4.50 -25.03
C ILE A 269 11.02 -5.87 -24.56
N ALA A 270 9.70 -6.03 -24.40
CA ALA A 270 9.13 -7.32 -23.96
C ALA A 270 9.21 -8.42 -25.03
N ILE A 271 9.21 -8.04 -26.31
CA ILE A 271 9.35 -8.99 -27.44
C ILE A 271 10.83 -9.29 -27.74
N ARG A 272 11.77 -8.40 -27.39
CA ARG A 272 13.21 -8.56 -27.69
C ARG A 272 13.97 -9.50 -26.76
N GLN A 273 13.42 -9.91 -25.62
CA GLN A 273 14.12 -10.87 -24.76
C GLN A 273 14.20 -12.29 -25.33
N ASN A 274 13.52 -12.57 -26.45
CA ASN A 274 13.56 -13.88 -27.11
C ASN A 274 14.24 -13.93 -28.50
N THR A 275 14.84 -12.84 -28.97
CA THR A 275 15.61 -12.85 -30.23
C THR A 275 16.91 -12.07 -30.09
N SER A 276 18.02 -12.82 -30.09
CA SER A 276 19.37 -12.29 -30.26
C SER A 276 19.51 -11.68 -31.65
N GLU A 277 19.62 -10.38 -31.76
CA GLU A 277 20.36 -9.48 -32.66
C GLU A 277 19.63 -8.16 -32.93
N PRO A 278 20.30 -6.99 -32.88
CA PRO A 278 19.70 -5.72 -33.22
C PRO A 278 19.73 -5.49 -34.73
N SER A 279 18.61 -5.73 -35.38
CA SER A 279 18.46 -5.35 -36.80
C SER A 279 17.89 -3.93 -36.90
N TYR A 280 18.72 -3.00 -37.39
CA TYR A 280 18.30 -1.64 -37.75
C TYR A 280 17.44 -1.66 -39.03
N LEU A 281 16.25 -2.19 -38.96
CA LEU A 281 15.27 -2.11 -40.05
C LEU A 281 14.26 -1.00 -39.74
N ARG A 282 14.08 -0.06 -40.66
CA ARG A 282 12.98 0.90 -40.61
C ARG A 282 11.66 0.13 -40.51
N PRO A 283 10.76 0.45 -39.55
CA PRO A 283 9.49 -0.28 -39.39
C PRO A 283 8.70 -0.24 -40.69
N THR A 284 8.30 -1.40 -41.20
CA THR A 284 7.41 -1.49 -42.34
C THR A 284 5.99 -1.03 -41.95
N MET A 285 5.13 -0.69 -42.93
CA MET A 285 3.73 -0.37 -42.67
C MET A 285 2.99 -1.51 -41.95
N GLN A 286 3.35 -2.74 -42.21
CA GLN A 286 2.80 -3.93 -41.54
C GLN A 286 3.26 -4.05 -40.08
N SER A 287 4.51 -3.72 -39.79
CA SER A 287 5.05 -3.63 -38.44
C SER A 287 4.32 -2.56 -37.62
N ARG A 288 4.10 -1.37 -38.17
CA ARG A 288 3.37 -0.28 -37.49
C ARG A 288 1.91 -0.63 -37.20
N ARG A 289 1.21 -1.32 -38.12
CA ARG A 289 -0.17 -1.78 -37.89
C ARG A 289 -0.22 -2.84 -36.80
N ARG A 290 0.74 -3.76 -36.78
CA ARG A 290 0.84 -4.77 -35.72
C ARG A 290 1.09 -4.13 -34.36
N GLU A 291 2.01 -3.19 -34.28
CA GLU A 291 2.33 -2.45 -33.06
C GLU A 291 1.12 -1.64 -32.55
N ALA A 292 0.41 -0.93 -33.43
CA ALA A 292 -0.81 -0.20 -33.07
C ALA A 292 -1.89 -1.16 -32.50
N LYS A 293 -2.04 -2.36 -33.07
CA LYS A 293 -3.01 -3.34 -32.56
C LYS A 293 -2.56 -3.96 -31.24
N ILE A 294 -1.28 -4.17 -31.02
CA ILE A 294 -0.73 -4.61 -29.72
C ILE A 294 -1.05 -3.56 -28.65
N ASN A 295 -0.79 -2.28 -28.95
CA ASN A 295 -1.08 -1.18 -28.02
C ASN A 295 -2.58 -1.08 -27.68
N GLU A 296 -3.45 -1.24 -28.67
CA GLU A 296 -4.90 -1.25 -28.48
C GLU A 296 -5.33 -2.43 -27.57
N ILE A 297 -4.78 -3.62 -27.77
CA ILE A 297 -5.06 -4.79 -26.95
C ILE A 297 -4.59 -4.59 -25.52
N VAL A 298 -3.37 -4.10 -25.33
CA VAL A 298 -2.78 -3.86 -24.00
C VAL A 298 -3.58 -2.78 -23.25
N ALA A 299 -4.01 -1.71 -23.94
CA ALA A 299 -4.87 -0.69 -23.36
C ALA A 299 -6.21 -1.25 -22.88
N ALA A 300 -6.87 -2.05 -23.71
CA ALA A 300 -8.11 -2.72 -23.34
C ALA A 300 -7.90 -3.69 -22.16
N ALA A 301 -6.79 -4.43 -22.17
CA ALA A 301 -6.41 -5.34 -21.09
C ALA A 301 -6.19 -4.59 -19.76
N ALA A 302 -5.49 -3.46 -19.78
CA ALA A 302 -5.30 -2.60 -18.61
C ALA A 302 -6.63 -2.07 -18.06
N ASN A 303 -7.53 -1.63 -18.96
CA ASN A 303 -8.86 -1.17 -18.56
C ASN A 303 -9.71 -2.28 -17.91
N VAL A 304 -9.72 -3.49 -18.48
CA VAL A 304 -10.43 -4.64 -17.89
C VAL A 304 -9.86 -4.96 -16.50
N LEU A 305 -8.55 -5.01 -16.37
CA LEU A 305 -7.89 -5.30 -15.10
C LEU A 305 -8.21 -4.25 -14.02
N ALA A 306 -8.17 -2.97 -14.36
CA ALA A 306 -8.45 -1.88 -13.43
C ALA A 306 -9.94 -1.72 -13.09
N SER A 307 -10.86 -2.06 -14.01
CA SER A 307 -12.30 -1.87 -13.80
C SER A 307 -13.04 -3.11 -13.29
N GLU A 308 -12.60 -4.30 -13.73
CA GLU A 308 -13.30 -5.56 -13.48
C GLU A 308 -12.50 -6.54 -12.61
N GLY A 309 -11.21 -6.24 -12.34
CA GLY A 309 -10.30 -7.07 -11.55
C GLY A 309 -9.73 -8.27 -12.32
N TYR A 310 -8.77 -8.95 -11.68
CA TYR A 310 -8.06 -10.08 -12.28
C TYR A 310 -8.98 -11.28 -12.62
N ALA A 311 -10.01 -11.51 -11.82
CA ALA A 311 -10.94 -12.61 -12.06
C ALA A 311 -11.64 -12.51 -13.45
N ASN A 312 -11.81 -11.31 -13.97
CA ASN A 312 -12.40 -11.03 -15.28
C ASN A 312 -11.36 -10.81 -16.39
N PHE A 313 -10.09 -10.82 -16.06
CA PHE A 313 -9.00 -10.68 -17.01
C PHE A 313 -8.82 -11.97 -17.82
N THR A 314 -9.65 -12.15 -18.84
CA THR A 314 -9.62 -13.31 -19.74
C THR A 314 -9.41 -12.91 -21.18
N LEU A 315 -8.73 -13.76 -21.98
CA LEU A 315 -8.52 -13.49 -23.42
C LEU A 315 -9.84 -13.23 -24.14
N ALA A 316 -10.92 -13.94 -23.79
CA ALA A 316 -12.23 -13.76 -24.40
C ALA A 316 -12.85 -12.39 -24.03
N ARG A 317 -12.76 -11.98 -22.75
CA ARG A 317 -13.28 -10.68 -22.30
C ARG A 317 -12.52 -9.52 -22.97
N ILE A 318 -11.20 -9.62 -23.04
CA ILE A 318 -10.35 -8.58 -23.66
C ILE A 318 -10.55 -8.55 -25.18
N ALA A 319 -10.66 -9.71 -25.84
CA ALA A 319 -10.96 -9.77 -27.27
C ALA A 319 -12.31 -9.09 -27.60
N LYS A 320 -13.32 -9.29 -26.75
CA LYS A 320 -14.62 -8.60 -26.85
C LYS A 320 -14.49 -7.09 -26.69
N GLU A 321 -13.65 -6.62 -25.78
CA GLU A 321 -13.39 -5.19 -25.57
C GLU A 321 -12.76 -4.53 -26.79
N VAL A 322 -11.79 -5.21 -27.42
CA VAL A 322 -11.10 -4.75 -28.64
C VAL A 322 -11.94 -4.94 -29.92
N GLY A 323 -13.06 -5.68 -29.84
CA GLY A 323 -13.90 -5.98 -31.00
C GLY A 323 -13.29 -6.97 -31.98
N ILE A 324 -12.48 -7.94 -31.49
CA ILE A 324 -11.86 -8.99 -32.31
C ILE A 324 -12.24 -10.39 -31.79
N LEU A 325 -11.99 -11.40 -32.61
CA LEU A 325 -12.17 -12.79 -32.17
C LEU A 325 -11.03 -13.17 -31.19
N THR A 326 -11.32 -14.08 -30.25
CA THR A 326 -10.30 -14.60 -29.30
C THR A 326 -9.09 -15.19 -30.02
N SER A 327 -9.31 -15.92 -31.13
CA SER A 327 -8.25 -16.44 -31.99
C SER A 327 -7.39 -15.33 -32.63
N GLY A 328 -8.00 -14.19 -32.96
CA GLY A 328 -7.30 -13.01 -33.44
C GLY A 328 -6.43 -12.38 -32.36
N LEU A 329 -6.91 -12.33 -31.11
CA LEU A 329 -6.10 -11.88 -29.97
C LEU A 329 -4.93 -12.85 -29.70
N GLN A 330 -5.16 -14.16 -29.73
CA GLN A 330 -4.14 -15.18 -29.52
C GLN A 330 -3.01 -15.16 -30.58
N HIS A 331 -3.28 -14.58 -31.75
CA HIS A 331 -2.20 -14.31 -32.73
C HIS A 331 -1.18 -13.28 -32.25
N TYR A 332 -1.60 -12.34 -31.37
CA TYR A 332 -0.70 -11.33 -30.77
C TYR A 332 -0.15 -11.79 -29.43
N PHE A 333 -0.99 -12.42 -28.62
CA PHE A 333 -0.68 -12.91 -27.27
C PHE A 333 -1.16 -14.37 -27.17
N PRO A 334 -0.28 -15.35 -27.39
CA PRO A 334 -0.66 -16.76 -27.43
C PRO A 334 -1.28 -17.26 -26.13
N THR A 335 -0.81 -16.76 -24.99
CA THR A 335 -1.30 -17.16 -23.67
C THR A 335 -1.88 -15.99 -22.89
N HIS A 336 -2.66 -16.31 -21.89
CA HIS A 336 -3.15 -15.34 -20.89
C HIS A 336 -1.96 -14.65 -20.16
N GLU A 337 -0.90 -15.41 -19.83
CA GLU A 337 0.27 -14.90 -19.13
C GLU A 337 1.09 -13.94 -19.99
N ASP A 338 1.22 -14.18 -21.30
CA ASP A 338 1.87 -13.25 -22.23
C ASP A 338 1.17 -11.89 -22.24
N LEU A 339 -0.17 -11.90 -22.31
CA LEU A 339 -0.95 -10.68 -22.31
C LEU A 339 -0.85 -9.95 -20.96
N LEU A 340 -0.98 -10.68 -19.85
CA LEU A 340 -0.89 -10.12 -18.51
C LEU A 340 0.49 -9.46 -18.28
N SER A 341 1.58 -10.20 -18.56
CA SER A 341 2.94 -9.70 -18.40
C SER A 341 3.20 -8.46 -19.27
N SER A 342 2.72 -8.48 -20.51
CA SER A 342 2.84 -7.34 -21.42
C SER A 342 2.05 -6.14 -20.94
N THR A 343 0.86 -6.35 -20.37
CA THR A 343 0.02 -5.29 -19.82
C THR A 343 0.67 -4.65 -18.60
N ILE A 344 1.17 -5.45 -17.66
CA ILE A 344 1.85 -4.97 -16.46
C ILE A 344 3.12 -4.21 -16.84
N ASN A 345 3.97 -4.78 -17.71
CA ASN A 345 5.19 -4.12 -18.18
C ASN A 345 4.91 -2.79 -18.87
N ALA A 346 3.89 -2.71 -19.71
CA ALA A 346 3.56 -1.48 -20.41
C ALA A 346 3.18 -0.35 -19.46
N LEU A 347 2.37 -0.64 -18.44
CA LEU A 347 1.95 0.33 -17.44
C LEU A 347 3.13 0.80 -16.59
N PHE A 348 3.97 -0.11 -16.11
CA PHE A 348 5.11 0.26 -15.29
C PHE A 348 6.20 0.99 -16.05
N LEU A 349 6.46 0.64 -17.32
CA LEU A 349 7.42 1.35 -18.16
C LEU A 349 7.01 2.80 -18.40
N GLU A 350 5.71 3.08 -18.57
CA GLU A 350 5.23 4.45 -18.76
C GLU A 350 5.47 5.31 -17.50
N TYR A 351 5.18 4.76 -16.30
CA TYR A 351 5.48 5.45 -15.04
C TYR A 351 6.98 5.65 -14.84
N TYR A 352 7.76 4.60 -15.04
CA TYR A 352 9.21 4.64 -14.85
C TYR A 352 9.88 5.64 -15.78
N ASP A 353 9.57 5.61 -17.07
CA ASP A 353 10.13 6.55 -18.05
C ASP A 353 9.81 8.00 -17.66
N ARG A 354 8.57 8.29 -17.29
CA ARG A 354 8.14 9.63 -16.88
C ARG A 354 8.89 10.13 -15.65
N TRP A 355 8.95 9.35 -14.59
CA TRP A 355 9.64 9.74 -13.36
C TRP A 355 11.16 9.76 -13.52
N SER A 356 11.70 8.88 -14.33
CA SER A 356 13.13 8.87 -14.68
C SER A 356 13.50 10.15 -15.44
N GLU A 357 12.71 10.56 -16.44
CA GLU A 357 12.90 11.83 -17.16
C GLU A 357 12.83 13.04 -16.20
N MET A 358 11.82 13.06 -15.31
CA MET A 358 11.68 14.11 -14.30
C MET A 358 12.88 14.16 -13.35
N SER A 359 13.40 12.99 -12.96
CA SER A 359 14.54 12.90 -12.04
C SER A 359 15.86 13.35 -12.64
N GLN A 360 16.00 13.27 -13.96
CA GLN A 360 17.24 13.61 -14.69
C GLN A 360 17.25 15.01 -15.31
N SER A 361 16.16 15.77 -15.15
CA SER A 361 16.04 17.13 -15.68
C SER A 361 17.10 18.05 -15.06
N SER A 362 18.13 18.42 -15.84
CA SER A 362 19.29 19.19 -15.36
C SER A 362 19.00 20.69 -15.16
N ASP A 363 17.85 21.16 -15.57
CA ASP A 363 17.42 22.57 -15.48
C ASP A 363 16.86 22.93 -14.09
N LYS A 364 16.62 21.94 -13.22
CA LYS A 364 16.02 22.13 -11.90
C LYS A 364 16.88 21.52 -10.78
N PRO A 365 16.92 22.15 -9.60
CA PRO A 365 17.53 21.56 -8.43
C PRO A 365 16.93 20.18 -8.07
N ALA A 366 17.74 19.28 -7.50
CA ALA A 366 17.30 17.94 -7.12
C ALA A 366 16.07 17.94 -6.17
N VAL A 367 15.99 18.92 -5.27
CA VAL A 367 14.84 19.11 -4.37
C VAL A 367 13.57 19.41 -5.14
N ASP A 368 13.63 20.27 -6.17
CA ASP A 368 12.48 20.63 -6.96
C ASP A 368 12.01 19.44 -7.83
N ARG A 369 12.95 18.66 -8.36
CA ARG A 369 12.66 17.42 -9.10
C ARG A 369 12.00 16.37 -8.18
N LEU A 370 12.51 16.20 -6.97
CA LEU A 370 11.91 15.34 -5.95
C LEU A 370 10.46 15.76 -5.67
N CYS A 371 10.23 17.05 -5.41
CA CYS A 371 8.89 17.57 -5.14
C CYS A 371 7.93 17.38 -6.31
N ALA A 372 8.42 17.53 -7.54
CA ALA A 372 7.61 17.34 -8.75
C ALA A 372 7.21 15.87 -8.94
N ILE A 373 8.14 14.92 -8.71
CA ILE A 373 7.84 13.48 -8.75
C ILE A 373 6.84 13.11 -7.66
N ILE A 374 7.02 13.60 -6.42
CA ILE A 374 6.07 13.35 -5.33
C ILE A 374 4.67 13.83 -5.70
N GLU A 375 4.54 14.99 -6.31
CA GLU A 375 3.24 15.53 -6.74
C GLU A 375 2.60 14.63 -7.79
N ASP A 376 3.34 14.22 -8.80
CA ASP A 376 2.87 13.37 -9.89
C ASP A 376 2.43 11.98 -9.36
N VAL A 377 3.25 11.33 -8.53
CA VAL A 377 2.91 10.03 -7.89
C VAL A 377 1.71 10.17 -6.96
N PHE A 378 1.64 11.26 -6.20
CA PHE A 378 0.51 11.52 -5.30
C PHE A 378 -0.81 11.69 -6.06
N GLU A 379 -0.78 12.40 -7.20
CA GLU A 379 -1.96 12.55 -8.05
C GLU A 379 -2.44 11.20 -8.61
N GLU A 380 -1.52 10.35 -9.05
CA GLU A 380 -1.82 9.00 -9.52
C GLU A 380 -2.37 8.11 -8.39
N ALA A 381 -1.77 8.15 -7.21
CA ALA A 381 -2.22 7.40 -6.03
C ALA A 381 -3.61 7.84 -5.52
N CYS A 382 -4.14 8.97 -5.99
CA CYS A 382 -5.50 9.42 -5.71
C CYS A 382 -6.51 9.02 -6.80
N ASP A 383 -6.10 8.33 -7.88
CA ASP A 383 -7.03 7.78 -8.87
C ASP A 383 -7.51 6.38 -8.43
N PRO A 384 -8.82 6.19 -8.18
CA PRO A 384 -9.35 4.89 -7.74
C PRO A 384 -9.05 3.73 -8.70
N ARG A 385 -8.85 4.01 -10.01
CA ARG A 385 -8.51 2.98 -10.99
C ARG A 385 -7.07 2.52 -10.83
N VAL A 386 -6.16 3.45 -10.56
CA VAL A 386 -4.75 3.17 -10.26
C VAL A 386 -4.66 2.38 -8.96
N CYS A 387 -5.38 2.80 -7.90
CA CYS A 387 -5.43 2.07 -6.64
C CYS A 387 -5.89 0.63 -6.84
N ARG A 388 -7.00 0.43 -7.57
CA ARG A 388 -7.54 -0.90 -7.85
C ARG A 388 -6.55 -1.76 -8.62
N PHE A 389 -5.95 -1.22 -9.67
CA PHE A 389 -4.91 -1.92 -10.43
C PHE A 389 -3.75 -2.35 -9.53
N SER A 390 -3.23 -1.45 -8.69
CA SER A 390 -2.10 -1.75 -7.80
C SER A 390 -2.44 -2.87 -6.81
N PHE A 391 -3.62 -2.83 -6.19
CA PHE A 391 -4.02 -3.85 -5.23
C PHE A 391 -4.23 -5.22 -5.88
N GLU A 392 -4.83 -5.27 -7.08
CA GLU A 392 -4.93 -6.51 -7.85
C GLU A 392 -3.55 -7.08 -8.19
N MET A 393 -2.59 -6.22 -8.53
CA MET A 393 -1.23 -6.65 -8.83
C MET A 393 -0.50 -7.17 -7.59
N PHE A 394 -0.67 -6.53 -6.43
CA PHE A 394 -0.06 -7.01 -5.18
C PHE A 394 -0.61 -8.39 -4.81
N ALA A 395 -1.93 -8.57 -4.84
CA ALA A 395 -2.56 -9.86 -4.57
C ALA A 395 -2.10 -10.93 -5.57
N LEU A 396 -2.10 -10.62 -6.88
CA LEU A 396 -1.70 -11.55 -7.92
C LEU A 396 -0.22 -11.99 -7.77
N ALA A 397 0.66 -11.10 -7.35
CA ALA A 397 2.08 -11.44 -7.15
C ALA A 397 2.29 -12.48 -6.04
N GLU A 398 1.34 -12.66 -5.15
CA GLU A 398 1.43 -13.71 -4.12
C GLU A 398 1.18 -15.11 -4.71
N HIS A 399 0.52 -15.21 -5.86
CA HIS A 399 0.15 -16.45 -6.52
C HIS A 399 0.84 -16.68 -7.87
N SER A 400 1.47 -15.64 -8.46
CA SER A 400 2.16 -15.69 -9.75
C SER A 400 3.63 -15.32 -9.61
N ALA A 401 4.54 -16.25 -9.86
CA ALA A 401 5.99 -16.01 -9.84
C ALA A 401 6.41 -14.95 -10.86
N ILE A 402 5.79 -14.94 -12.05
CA ILE A 402 6.07 -13.97 -13.12
C ILE A 402 5.66 -12.56 -12.67
N THR A 403 4.46 -12.41 -12.13
CA THR A 403 3.98 -11.11 -11.64
C THR A 403 4.85 -10.61 -10.48
N ARG A 404 5.25 -11.51 -9.57
CA ARG A 404 6.16 -11.18 -8.46
C ARG A 404 7.50 -10.66 -8.96
N GLU A 405 8.13 -11.34 -9.93
CA GLU A 405 9.41 -10.93 -10.51
C GLU A 405 9.29 -9.55 -11.19
N LEU A 406 8.24 -9.33 -11.97
CA LEU A 406 7.97 -8.04 -12.61
C LEU A 406 7.82 -6.91 -11.58
N LEU A 407 7.02 -7.12 -10.53
CA LEU A 407 6.85 -6.14 -9.47
C LEU A 407 8.15 -5.87 -8.71
N ASN A 408 8.90 -6.91 -8.34
CA ASN A 408 10.17 -6.76 -7.64
C ASN A 408 11.15 -5.90 -8.45
N LYS A 409 11.26 -6.17 -9.76
CA LYS A 409 12.09 -5.37 -10.67
C LYS A 409 11.60 -3.92 -10.71
N THR A 410 10.32 -3.71 -10.92
CA THR A 410 9.72 -2.36 -11.00
C THR A 410 9.95 -1.56 -9.74
N TYR A 411 9.69 -2.15 -8.56
CA TYR A 411 9.88 -1.46 -7.28
C TYR A 411 11.36 -1.19 -6.98
N THR A 412 12.28 -2.03 -7.45
CA THR A 412 13.72 -1.78 -7.35
C THR A 412 14.12 -0.56 -8.20
N GLU A 413 13.67 -0.51 -9.45
CA GLU A 413 13.93 0.60 -10.37
C GLU A 413 13.28 1.91 -9.88
N TYR A 414 12.04 1.85 -9.42
CA TYR A 414 11.32 2.98 -8.82
C TYR A 414 12.05 3.55 -7.61
N ARG A 415 12.46 2.71 -6.67
CA ARG A 415 13.24 3.11 -5.49
C ARG A 415 14.58 3.74 -5.89
N GLN A 416 15.23 3.26 -6.96
CA GLN A 416 16.50 3.78 -7.44
C GLN A 416 16.42 5.24 -7.90
N ILE A 417 15.27 5.70 -8.42
CA ILE A 417 15.02 7.11 -8.77
C ILE A 417 15.24 7.99 -7.52
N TYR A 418 14.61 7.62 -6.41
CA TYR A 418 14.75 8.36 -5.15
C TYR A 418 16.16 8.24 -4.54
N VAL A 419 16.81 7.07 -4.65
CA VAL A 419 18.20 6.90 -4.19
C VAL A 419 19.14 7.90 -4.88
N ASN A 420 18.98 8.08 -6.19
CA ASN A 420 19.80 9.00 -6.97
C ASN A 420 19.54 10.46 -6.55
N LEU A 421 18.28 10.85 -6.36
CA LEU A 421 17.93 12.19 -5.89
C LEU A 421 18.42 12.46 -4.46
N VAL A 422 18.26 11.50 -3.54
CA VAL A 422 18.79 11.63 -2.16
C VAL A 422 20.30 11.80 -2.16
N ARG A 423 21.03 11.04 -2.98
CA ARG A 423 22.49 11.16 -3.11
C ARG A 423 22.93 12.52 -3.66
N GLU A 424 22.15 13.08 -4.58
CA GLU A 424 22.42 14.43 -5.13
C GLU A 424 22.12 15.53 -4.08
N ILE A 425 21.04 15.36 -3.29
CA ILE A 425 20.64 16.31 -2.25
C ILE A 425 21.59 16.27 -1.04
N ASP A 426 22.03 15.09 -0.63
CA ASP A 426 22.99 14.88 0.47
C ASP A 426 24.17 13.98 0.02
N PRO A 427 25.19 14.56 -0.64
CA PRO A 427 26.33 13.79 -1.18
C PRO A 427 27.19 13.09 -0.11
N VAL A 428 27.07 13.46 1.16
CA VAL A 428 27.85 12.89 2.26
C VAL A 428 27.16 11.69 2.92
N ALA A 429 25.88 11.43 2.56
CA ALA A 429 25.16 10.29 3.05
C ALA A 429 25.76 8.97 2.54
N SER A 430 25.84 7.97 3.42
CA SER A 430 26.25 6.62 3.03
C SER A 430 25.24 5.99 2.07
N GLY A 431 25.68 4.98 1.28
CA GLY A 431 24.77 4.26 0.38
C GLY A 431 23.57 3.67 1.11
N ARG A 432 23.77 3.15 2.33
CA ARG A 432 22.69 2.59 3.16
C ARG A 432 21.71 3.67 3.65
N GLU A 433 22.21 4.82 4.07
CA GLU A 433 21.34 5.96 4.41
C GLU A 433 20.55 6.46 3.21
N CYS A 434 21.16 6.56 2.02
CA CYS A 434 20.45 6.91 0.80
C CYS A 434 19.33 5.92 0.49
N LEU A 435 19.60 4.61 0.61
CA LEU A 435 18.62 3.56 0.38
C LEU A 435 17.46 3.65 1.38
N ALA A 436 17.75 3.78 2.69
CA ALA A 436 16.73 3.87 3.72
C ALA A 436 15.83 5.10 3.57
N ARG A 437 16.41 6.25 3.24
CA ARG A 437 15.68 7.51 3.02
C ARG A 437 14.84 7.43 1.76
N ALA A 438 15.38 6.90 0.67
CA ALA A 438 14.67 6.69 -0.59
C ALA A 438 13.49 5.73 -0.42
N THR A 439 13.70 4.62 0.29
CA THR A 439 12.63 3.66 0.60
C THR A 439 11.52 4.30 1.42
N LEU A 440 11.84 5.13 2.41
CA LEU A 440 10.83 5.81 3.24
C LEU A 440 10.02 6.85 2.44
N ILE A 441 10.69 7.59 1.53
CA ILE A 441 10.02 8.53 0.63
C ILE A 441 9.07 7.79 -0.33
N ALA A 442 9.51 6.68 -0.90
CA ALA A 442 8.68 5.87 -1.79
C ALA A 442 7.53 5.21 -1.02
N ALA A 443 7.79 4.64 0.16
CA ALA A 443 6.80 3.94 0.97
C ALA A 443 5.60 4.83 1.34
N GLN A 444 5.82 6.10 1.73
CA GLN A 444 4.69 6.97 2.07
C GLN A 444 3.75 7.22 0.88
N LEU A 445 4.28 7.19 -0.36
CA LEU A 445 3.49 7.37 -1.58
C LEU A 445 2.73 6.09 -1.93
N GLU A 446 3.40 4.94 -1.85
CA GLU A 446 2.80 3.64 -2.14
C GLU A 446 1.75 3.19 -1.11
N GLY A 447 1.83 3.66 0.13
CA GLY A 447 0.81 3.40 1.15
C GLY A 447 -0.40 4.35 1.08
N LEU A 448 -0.34 5.45 0.31
CA LEU A 448 -1.45 6.38 0.18
C LEU A 448 -2.73 5.76 -0.42
N PRO A 449 -2.67 4.90 -1.44
CA PRO A 449 -3.84 4.26 -2.02
C PRO A 449 -4.76 3.57 -1.01
N VAL A 450 -4.22 3.03 0.08
CA VAL A 450 -4.99 2.38 1.16
C VAL A 450 -6.01 3.34 1.82
N TYR A 451 -5.78 4.65 1.70
CA TYR A 451 -6.63 5.70 2.30
C TYR A 451 -7.45 6.48 1.26
N THR A 452 -7.14 6.33 -0.02
CA THR A 452 -7.76 7.15 -1.08
C THR A 452 -8.60 6.34 -2.06
N TYR A 453 -8.51 5.01 -2.03
CA TYR A 453 -9.10 4.14 -3.05
C TYR A 453 -10.63 4.26 -3.17
N SER A 454 -11.34 4.53 -2.08
CA SER A 454 -12.81 4.63 -2.08
C SER A 454 -13.33 6.02 -2.44
N ALA A 455 -12.64 7.06 -1.98
CA ALA A 455 -13.04 8.45 -2.18
C ALA A 455 -12.20 9.19 -3.23
N GLY A 456 -11.03 8.67 -3.57
CA GLY A 456 -10.14 9.27 -4.55
C GLY A 456 -9.79 10.71 -4.20
N ARG A 457 -9.80 11.59 -5.21
CA ARG A 457 -9.51 13.04 -5.05
C ARG A 457 -10.53 13.80 -4.19
N GLN A 458 -11.67 13.19 -3.85
CA GLN A 458 -12.68 13.80 -2.98
C GLN A 458 -12.35 13.65 -1.50
N THR A 459 -11.28 12.92 -1.14
CA THR A 459 -10.84 12.78 0.25
C THR A 459 -10.48 14.15 0.83
N PRO A 460 -11.12 14.59 1.93
CA PRO A 460 -10.86 15.91 2.49
C PRO A 460 -9.40 16.07 2.96
N GLY A 461 -8.84 17.25 2.73
CA GLY A 461 -7.49 17.59 3.25
C GLY A 461 -6.32 17.04 2.45
N LEU A 462 -6.53 16.42 1.28
CA LEU A 462 -5.44 15.87 0.44
C LEU A 462 -4.39 16.92 0.05
N ASP A 463 -4.78 18.17 -0.23
CA ASP A 463 -3.81 19.24 -0.49
C ASP A 463 -2.85 19.49 0.68
N ARG A 464 -3.36 19.38 1.92
CA ARG A 464 -2.53 19.47 3.12
C ARG A 464 -1.59 18.27 3.22
N VAL A 465 -2.10 17.07 2.95
CA VAL A 465 -1.29 15.85 2.96
C VAL A 465 -0.20 15.92 1.91
N LEU A 466 -0.48 16.37 0.69
CA LEU A 466 0.53 16.56 -0.36
C LEU A 466 1.65 17.53 0.08
N ARG A 467 1.27 18.68 0.67
CA ARG A 467 2.27 19.61 1.21
C ARG A 467 3.14 18.97 2.30
N LEU A 468 2.54 18.18 3.18
CA LEU A 468 3.27 17.44 4.21
C LEU A 468 4.19 16.37 3.59
N PHE A 469 3.72 15.60 2.61
CA PHE A 469 4.54 14.62 1.90
C PHE A 469 5.77 15.27 1.26
N LYS A 470 5.60 16.38 0.55
CA LYS A 470 6.72 17.13 -0.03
C LYS A 470 7.70 17.61 1.05
N ALA A 471 7.20 18.27 2.10
CA ALA A 471 8.03 18.84 3.16
C ALA A 471 8.82 17.76 3.91
N ILE A 472 8.14 16.69 4.32
CA ILE A 472 8.74 15.58 5.06
C ILE A 472 9.74 14.82 4.18
N SER A 473 9.45 14.60 2.89
CA SER A 473 10.38 13.96 1.95
C SER A 473 11.65 14.78 1.75
N VAL A 474 11.55 16.10 1.67
CA VAL A 474 12.73 16.99 1.58
C VAL A 474 13.57 16.90 2.85
N ASP A 475 12.95 16.89 4.04
CA ASP A 475 13.65 16.72 5.30
C ASP A 475 14.34 15.36 5.39
N ILE A 476 13.66 14.29 4.97
CA ILE A 476 14.24 12.95 4.88
C ILE A 476 15.43 12.95 3.92
N ALA A 477 15.28 13.50 2.72
CA ALA A 477 16.31 13.50 1.69
C ALA A 477 17.57 14.29 2.13
N ARG A 478 17.39 15.41 2.82
CA ARG A 478 18.49 16.24 3.36
C ARG A 478 19.20 15.62 4.57
N GLY A 479 18.63 14.57 5.17
CA GLY A 479 19.15 14.02 6.42
C GLY A 479 19.13 15.03 7.59
N SER A 480 18.32 16.09 7.49
CA SER A 480 18.17 17.13 8.52
C SER A 480 17.67 16.58 9.85
N ILE A 481 17.22 15.35 9.82
CA ILE A 481 16.61 14.62 10.95
C ILE A 481 17.66 14.13 11.95
N GLY A 482 18.88 14.72 12.02
CA GLY A 482 19.83 14.28 13.03
C GLY A 482 21.29 14.72 12.94
N LYS A 483 21.66 15.68 12.09
CA LYS A 483 23.03 16.21 12.08
C LYS A 483 23.10 17.57 12.77
N SER A 484 23.78 17.62 13.94
CA SER A 484 24.25 18.87 14.56
C SER A 484 25.10 19.63 13.59
N LYS A 485 24.94 20.97 13.53
CA LYS A 485 25.86 21.88 12.88
C LYS A 485 27.17 22.05 13.71
N GLU A 486 27.90 20.99 13.94
CA GLU A 486 29.18 21.09 14.67
C GLU A 486 30.42 20.88 13.80
N THR A 487 30.34 20.91 12.48
CA THR A 487 31.55 20.73 11.65
C THR A 487 31.65 21.73 10.49
N ILE A 488 31.20 22.96 10.66
CA ILE A 488 31.53 24.06 9.72
C ILE A 488 32.04 25.26 10.54
N SER A 489 33.15 25.07 11.21
CA SER A 489 33.95 26.17 11.82
C SER A 489 35.37 25.73 12.15
N GLN A 490 36.05 25.09 11.21
CA GLN A 490 37.50 24.97 11.17
C GLN A 490 37.94 24.49 9.78
N SER A 491 38.08 25.43 8.86
CA SER A 491 39.10 25.44 7.80
C SER A 491 39.03 26.77 7.07
#